data_599ce05c03e602a0d13db63d8d378727
#
_entry.id   599ce05c03e602a0d13db63d8d378727
#
_cell.length_a   1.000
_cell.length_b   1.000
_cell.length_c   1.000
_cell.angle_alpha   90.00
_cell.angle_beta   90.00
_cell.angle_gamma   90.00
#
_symmetry.space_group_name_H-M   'P 1'
#
loop_
_entity.id
_entity.type
_entity.pdbx_description
1 polymer ?
#
loop_
_entity_poly.entity_id
_entity_poly.type
_entity_poly.pdbx_seq_one_letter_code
_entity_poly.pdbx_strand_id
1 'polypeptide(L)' 'MAPLIRELHQMITIDPSKNRAAAHRAMALAALHANSSLATRLTRYNAHMAKARALETAGGAQ' A
#
# COMPACT_ATOMS: atom_id res chain seq x y z
N MET A 1 -0.61 10.90 -31.65
CA MET A 1 -0.95 9.55 -31.29
C MET A 1 0.02 8.94 -30.29
N ALA A 2 1.29 9.21 -30.43
CA ALA A 2 2.28 8.73 -29.49
C ALA A 2 1.97 9.10 -28.03
N PRO A 3 1.48 10.32 -27.74
CA PRO A 3 1.15 10.67 -26.35
C PRO A 3 0.11 9.77 -25.73
N LEU A 4 -0.90 9.36 -26.51
CA LEU A 4 -1.93 8.48 -26.01
C LEU A 4 -1.37 7.13 -25.60
N ILE A 5 -0.49 6.59 -26.43
CA ILE A 5 0.12 5.30 -26.13
C ILE A 5 0.97 5.39 -24.88
N ARG A 6 1.69 6.49 -24.72
CA ARG A 6 2.53 6.70 -23.55
C ARG A 6 1.70 6.76 -22.29
N GLU A 7 0.57 7.46 -22.35
CA GLU A 7 -0.29 7.56 -21.18
C GLU A 7 -0.87 6.21 -20.78
N LEU A 8 -1.29 5.42 -21.77
CA LEU A 8 -1.78 4.09 -21.50
C LEU A 8 -0.70 3.22 -20.86
N HIS A 9 0.52 3.35 -21.34
CA HIS A 9 1.62 2.60 -20.78
C HIS A 9 1.85 2.95 -19.32
N GLN A 10 1.79 4.24 -19.01
CA GLN A 10 1.95 4.67 -17.61
C GLN A 10 0.82 4.19 -16.72
N MET A 11 -0.39 4.14 -17.25
CA MET A 11 -1.52 3.67 -16.47
C MET A 11 -1.44 2.17 -16.20
N ILE A 12 -0.88 1.43 -17.14
CA ILE A 12 -0.73 -0.02 -17.00
C ILE A 12 0.45 -0.36 -16.12
N THR A 13 1.50 0.44 -16.18
CA THR A 13 2.69 0.19 -15.37
C THR A 13 2.40 0.55 -13.93
N ILE A 14 2.24 -0.46 -13.10
CA ILE A 14 1.97 -0.28 -11.69
C ILE A 14 3.28 -0.45 -10.94
N ASP A 15 3.59 0.53 -10.08
CA ASP A 15 4.74 0.45 -9.20
C ASP A 15 4.48 -0.64 -8.16
N PRO A 16 5.24 -1.75 -8.15
CA PRO A 16 4.99 -2.81 -7.19
C PRO A 16 5.07 -2.35 -5.74
N SER A 17 5.97 -1.42 -5.44
CA SER A 17 6.08 -0.91 -4.07
C SER A 17 4.83 -0.16 -3.66
N LYS A 18 4.30 0.69 -4.52
CA LYS A 18 3.07 1.42 -4.22
C LYS A 18 1.88 0.49 -4.11
N ASN A 19 1.84 -0.53 -4.97
CA ASN A 19 0.76 -1.49 -4.93
C ASN A 19 0.80 -2.30 -3.63
N ARG A 20 1.97 -2.69 -3.18
CA ARG A 20 2.13 -3.40 -1.92
C ARG A 20 1.78 -2.50 -0.74
N ALA A 21 2.17 -1.22 -0.81
CA ALA A 21 1.83 -0.26 0.24
C ALA A 21 0.32 -0.13 0.37
N ALA A 22 -0.38 -0.02 -0.76
CA ALA A 22 -1.84 0.07 -0.74
C ALA A 22 -2.46 -1.20 -0.15
N ALA A 23 -1.91 -2.37 -0.47
CA ALA A 23 -2.39 -3.64 0.08
C ALA A 23 -2.20 -3.67 1.60
N HIS A 24 -1.05 -3.21 2.10
CA HIS A 24 -0.81 -3.18 3.54
C HIS A 24 -1.74 -2.19 4.24
N ARG A 25 -2.05 -1.06 3.61
CA ARG A 25 -3.02 -0.13 4.19
C ARG A 25 -4.40 -0.76 4.28
N ALA A 26 -4.80 -1.47 3.24
CA ALA A 26 -6.08 -2.17 3.26
C ALA A 26 -6.11 -3.22 4.35
N MET A 27 -5.02 -3.97 4.52
CA MET A 27 -4.92 -4.94 5.60
C MET A 27 -4.93 -4.28 6.98
N ALA A 28 -4.31 -3.11 7.10
CA ALA A 28 -4.33 -2.36 8.35
C ALA A 28 -5.76 -1.97 8.73
N LEU A 29 -6.52 -1.45 7.78
CA LEU A 29 -7.91 -1.09 8.03
C LEU A 29 -8.75 -2.31 8.36
N ALA A 30 -8.53 -3.42 7.65
CA ALA A 30 -9.23 -4.66 7.92
C ALA A 30 -8.91 -5.16 9.33
N ALA A 31 -7.69 -4.98 9.79
CA ALA A 31 -7.30 -5.40 11.13
C ALA A 31 -8.09 -4.68 12.22
N LEU A 32 -8.45 -3.42 11.97
CA LEU A 32 -9.23 -2.65 12.94
C LEU A 32 -10.65 -3.17 13.08
N HIS A 33 -11.16 -3.86 12.07
CA HIS A 33 -12.50 -4.42 12.08
C HIS A 33 -12.51 -5.91 12.44
N ALA A 34 -11.35 -6.49 12.70
CA ALA A 34 -11.27 -7.89 13.03
C ALA A 34 -11.85 -8.16 14.42
N ASN A 35 -12.33 -9.39 14.60
CA ASN A 35 -12.90 -9.79 15.88
C ASN A 35 -11.80 -10.25 16.84
N SER A 36 -11.01 -9.32 17.32
CA SER A 36 -9.91 -9.59 18.22
C SER A 36 -9.81 -8.46 19.23
N SER A 37 -8.92 -8.59 20.22
CA SER A 37 -8.79 -7.57 21.24
C SER A 37 -8.31 -6.27 20.63
N LEU A 38 -8.61 -5.15 21.30
CA LEU A 38 -8.17 -3.84 20.84
C LEU A 38 -6.64 -3.79 20.70
N ALA A 39 -5.93 -4.33 21.68
CA ALA A 39 -4.47 -4.32 21.63
C ALA A 39 -3.96 -5.07 20.40
N THR A 40 -4.55 -6.23 20.10
CA THR A 40 -4.15 -7.01 18.93
C THR A 40 -4.46 -6.23 17.64
N ARG A 41 -5.64 -5.62 17.57
CA ARG A 41 -6.02 -4.84 16.39
C ARG A 41 -5.06 -3.69 16.15
N LEU A 42 -4.71 -2.95 17.19
CA LEU A 42 -3.79 -1.84 17.08
C LEU A 42 -2.39 -2.29 16.70
N THR A 43 -1.93 -3.40 17.26
CA THR A 43 -0.62 -3.93 16.93
C THR A 43 -0.54 -4.29 15.44
N ARG A 44 -1.56 -4.97 14.94
CA ARG A 44 -1.60 -5.35 13.52
C ARG A 44 -1.73 -4.14 12.62
N TYR A 45 -2.58 -3.19 13.00
CA TYR A 45 -2.72 -1.96 12.24
C TYR A 45 -1.39 -1.24 12.13
N ASN A 46 -0.70 -1.05 13.24
CA ASN A 46 0.57 -0.34 13.25
C ASN A 46 1.63 -1.08 12.44
N ALA A 47 1.66 -2.41 12.52
CA ALA A 47 2.61 -3.21 11.76
C ALA A 47 2.39 -3.06 10.25
N HIS A 48 1.14 -3.13 9.81
CA HIS A 48 0.85 -2.99 8.39
C HIS A 48 1.12 -1.57 7.90
N MET A 49 0.79 -0.57 8.71
CA MET A 49 1.06 0.82 8.33
C MET A 49 2.55 1.10 8.25
N ALA A 50 3.34 0.53 9.15
CA ALA A 50 4.79 0.67 9.09
C ALA A 50 5.35 0.08 7.81
N LYS A 51 4.85 -1.09 7.41
CA LYS A 51 5.27 -1.71 6.15
C LYS A 51 4.86 -0.87 4.95
N ALA A 52 3.65 -0.30 4.99
CA ALA A 52 3.19 0.55 3.91
C ALA A 52 4.11 1.77 3.74
N ARG A 53 4.46 2.40 4.85
CA ARG A 53 5.34 3.58 4.81
C ARG A 53 6.73 3.22 4.31
N ALA A 54 7.25 2.06 4.73
CA ALA A 54 8.57 1.61 4.28
C ALA A 54 8.58 1.37 2.78
N LEU A 55 7.51 0.76 2.25
CA LEU A 55 7.40 0.50 0.82
C LEU A 55 7.27 1.78 0.03
N GLU A 56 6.52 2.75 0.56
CA GLU A 56 6.37 4.04 -0.09
C GLU A 56 7.67 4.81 -0.12
N THR A 57 8.41 4.78 0.99
CA THR A 57 9.69 5.46 1.05
C THR A 57 10.67 4.83 0.06
N ALA A 58 10.70 3.51 -0.02
CA ALA A 58 11.57 2.82 -0.95
C ALA A 58 11.24 3.18 -2.40
N GLY A 59 9.94 3.20 -2.73
CA GLY A 59 9.51 3.57 -4.08
C GLY A 59 9.69 5.04 -4.36
N GLY A 60 9.45 5.88 -3.35
CA GLY A 60 9.55 7.33 -3.50
C GLY A 60 10.96 7.86 -3.52
N ALA A 61 11.92 7.07 -3.07
CA ALA A 61 13.31 7.49 -3.03
C ALA A 61 13.91 7.65 -4.44
N GLN A 62 13.19 7.27 -5.42
CA GLN A 62 13.60 7.41 -6.80
C GLN A 62 13.06 8.70 -7.39
#